data_8975e3a82f1f39c34864ac51865fda32
#
_entry.id   8975e3a82f1f39c34864ac51865fda32
#
_cell.length_a   1.000
_cell.length_b   1.000
_cell.length_c   1.000
_cell.angle_alpha   90.00
_cell.angle_beta   90.00
_cell.angle_gamma   90.00
#
_symmetry.space_group_name_H-M   'P 1'
#
loop_
_entity.id
_entity.type
_entity.pdbx_description
1 polymer ?
#
loop_
_entity_poly.entity_id
_entity_poly.type
_entity_poly.pdbx_seq_one_letter_code
_entity_poly.pdbx_strand_id
1 'polypeptide(L)'
;MITVPIQLPENVFSALRKNPDEFVQEMWLATAVKWYEIREISQSKAAEIAGLTRSDFINALSRYQVDFMQYNAEELAKEMTNVD
;
A
#
# COMPACT_ATOMS: atom_id res chain seq x y z
N MET A 1 -13.15 -4.45 -13.64
CA MET A 1 -12.87 -3.57 -12.48
C MET A 1 -14.11 -3.52 -11.60
N ILE A 2 -13.92 -3.61 -10.31
CA ILE A 2 -15.02 -3.60 -9.34
C ILE A 2 -14.98 -2.29 -8.58
N THR A 3 -16.12 -1.63 -8.50
CA THR A 3 -16.24 -0.40 -7.72
C THR A 3 -16.99 -0.72 -6.44
N VAL A 4 -16.37 -0.38 -5.30
CA VAL A 4 -16.95 -0.61 -3.98
C VAL A 4 -17.19 0.73 -3.31
N PRO A 5 -18.44 1.12 -3.05
CA PRO A 5 -18.71 2.36 -2.33
C PRO A 5 -18.36 2.20 -0.85
N ILE A 6 -17.67 3.19 -0.31
CA ILE A 6 -17.28 3.20 1.10
C ILE A 6 -17.79 4.49 1.72
N GLN A 7 -18.49 4.38 2.84
CA GLN A 7 -19.01 5.53 3.57
C GLN A 7 -18.03 5.89 4.68
N LEU A 8 -17.65 7.16 4.74
CA LEU A 8 -16.73 7.68 5.75
C LEU A 8 -17.37 8.83 6.49
N PRO A 9 -17.11 8.96 7.80
CA PRO A 9 -17.58 10.13 8.54
C PRO A 9 -16.96 11.41 7.98
N GLU A 10 -17.74 12.49 7.94
CA GLU A 10 -17.28 13.74 7.37
C GLU A 10 -16.03 14.30 8.06
N ASN A 11 -15.92 14.11 9.36
CA ASN A 11 -14.81 14.65 10.12
C ASN A 11 -13.47 13.98 9.83
N VAL A 12 -13.47 12.85 9.11
CA VAL A 12 -12.23 12.18 8.74
C VAL A 12 -11.37 13.07 7.85
N PHE A 13 -12.00 13.75 6.91
CA PHE A 13 -11.27 14.62 5.98
C PHE A 13 -10.65 15.81 6.69
N SER A 14 -11.38 16.38 7.65
CA SER A 14 -10.86 17.47 8.46
C SER A 14 -9.68 17.02 9.33
N ALA A 15 -9.80 15.85 9.91
CA ALA A 15 -8.76 15.31 10.80
C ALA A 15 -7.44 15.14 10.08
N LEU A 16 -7.47 14.68 8.84
CA LEU A 16 -6.26 14.45 8.05
C LEU A 16 -5.92 15.64 7.15
N ARG A 17 -6.77 16.66 7.10
CA ARG A 17 -6.57 17.86 6.28
C ARG A 17 -6.37 17.51 4.81
N LYS A 18 -7.16 16.56 4.31
CA LYS A 18 -7.10 16.11 2.94
C LYS A 18 -8.46 16.21 2.28
N ASN A 19 -8.47 16.50 0.98
CA ASN A 19 -9.72 16.42 0.24
C ASN A 19 -10.08 14.95 0.00
N PRO A 20 -11.31 14.64 -0.44
CA PRO A 20 -11.74 13.25 -0.61
C PRO A 20 -10.83 12.42 -1.53
N ASP A 21 -10.35 12.98 -2.63
CA ASP A 21 -9.50 12.25 -3.56
C ASP A 21 -8.14 11.92 -2.93
N GLU A 22 -7.53 12.90 -2.26
CA GLU A 22 -6.27 12.69 -1.55
C GLU A 22 -6.44 11.67 -0.43
N PHE A 23 -7.55 11.75 0.29
CA PHE A 23 -7.83 10.82 1.37
C PHE A 23 -7.93 9.38 0.86
N VAL A 24 -8.65 9.17 -0.24
CA VAL A 24 -8.82 7.83 -0.81
C VAL A 24 -7.47 7.26 -1.26
N GLN A 25 -6.63 8.07 -1.90
CA GLN A 25 -5.31 7.62 -2.32
C GLN A 25 -4.45 7.24 -1.11
N GLU A 26 -4.47 8.06 -0.06
CA GLU A 26 -3.71 7.77 1.15
C GLU A 26 -4.23 6.53 1.86
N MET A 27 -5.54 6.33 1.86
CA MET A 27 -6.16 5.14 2.44
C MET A 27 -5.70 3.87 1.72
N TRP A 28 -5.68 3.89 0.39
CA TRP A 28 -5.19 2.76 -0.40
C TRP A 28 -3.73 2.47 -0.10
N LEU A 29 -2.91 3.52 -0.03
CA LEU A 29 -1.49 3.38 0.25
C LEU A 29 -1.26 2.82 1.65
N ALA A 30 -1.92 3.38 2.64
CA ALA A 30 -1.77 2.93 4.03
C ALA A 30 -2.19 1.47 4.17
N THR A 31 -3.29 1.09 3.52
CA THR A 31 -3.77 -0.29 3.55
C THR A 31 -2.76 -1.23 2.90
N ALA A 32 -2.25 -0.87 1.73
CA ALA A 32 -1.26 -1.68 1.01
C ALA A 32 0.01 -1.85 1.82
N VAL A 33 0.48 -0.76 2.45
CA VAL A 33 1.68 -0.79 3.29
C VAL A 33 1.49 -1.74 4.47
N LYS A 34 0.35 -1.66 5.13
CA LYS A 34 0.09 -2.52 6.30
C LYS A 34 -0.02 -3.98 5.91
N TRP A 35 -0.76 -4.28 4.85
CA TRP A 35 -0.88 -5.66 4.38
C TRP A 35 0.46 -6.24 3.94
N TYR A 36 1.30 -5.41 3.34
CA TYR A 36 2.66 -5.84 3.00
C TYR A 36 3.48 -6.09 4.27
N GLU A 37 3.38 -5.19 5.24
CA GLU A 37 4.14 -5.31 6.49
C GLU A 37 3.83 -6.60 7.23
N ILE A 38 2.56 -6.98 7.27
CA ILE A 38 2.13 -8.22 7.95
C ILE A 38 2.16 -9.43 7.02
N ARG A 39 2.71 -9.27 5.81
CA ARG A 39 2.94 -10.34 4.84
C ARG A 39 1.65 -10.98 4.30
N GLU A 40 0.58 -10.22 4.23
CA GLU A 40 -0.66 -10.67 3.61
C GLU A 40 -0.57 -10.63 2.08
N ILE A 41 0.24 -9.71 1.54
CA ILE A 41 0.40 -9.54 0.09
C ILE A 41 1.87 -9.31 -0.23
N SER A 42 2.24 -9.61 -1.48
CA SER A 42 3.59 -9.36 -1.98
C SER A 42 3.82 -7.87 -2.20
N GLN A 43 5.08 -7.50 -2.36
CA GLN A 43 5.46 -6.12 -2.65
C GLN A 43 4.86 -5.65 -3.97
N SER A 44 4.89 -6.50 -4.99
CA SER A 44 4.29 -6.17 -6.29
C SER A 44 2.79 -5.94 -6.20
N LYS A 45 2.11 -6.80 -5.46
CA LYS A 45 0.66 -6.69 -5.29
C LYS A 45 0.32 -5.44 -4.48
N ALA A 46 1.11 -5.14 -3.46
CA ALA A 46 0.90 -3.95 -2.65
C ALA A 46 1.06 -2.68 -3.49
N ALA A 47 2.07 -2.62 -4.34
CA ALA A 47 2.27 -1.49 -5.23
C ALA A 47 1.08 -1.34 -6.18
N GLU A 48 0.57 -2.44 -6.70
CA GLU A 48 -0.59 -2.44 -7.59
C GLU A 48 -1.83 -1.89 -6.88
N ILE A 49 -2.07 -2.33 -5.64
CA ILE A 49 -3.21 -1.84 -4.84
C ILE A 49 -3.08 -0.35 -4.59
N ALA A 50 -1.87 0.12 -4.29
CA ALA A 50 -1.62 1.53 -4.03
C ALA A 50 -1.65 2.39 -5.30
N GLY A 51 -1.67 1.77 -6.48
CA GLY A 51 -1.64 2.49 -7.74
C GLY A 51 -0.27 3.09 -8.04
N LEU A 52 0.80 2.48 -7.54
CA LEU A 52 2.16 2.97 -7.67
C LEU A 52 3.02 1.97 -8.42
N THR A 53 4.12 2.48 -8.97
CA THR A 53 5.18 1.59 -9.43
C THR A 53 5.83 0.94 -8.21
N ARG A 54 6.52 -0.17 -8.42
CA ARG A 54 7.21 -0.84 -7.32
C ARG A 54 8.24 0.08 -6.67
N SER A 55 8.96 0.86 -7.48
CA SER A 55 9.94 1.82 -6.99
C SER A 55 9.30 2.89 -6.11
N ASP A 56 8.17 3.45 -6.55
CA ASP A 56 7.47 4.45 -5.78
C ASP A 56 6.89 3.88 -4.50
N PHE A 57 6.45 2.62 -4.54
CA PHE A 57 5.95 1.94 -3.35
C PHE A 57 7.06 1.75 -2.31
N ILE A 58 8.26 1.37 -2.76
CA ILE A 58 9.41 1.22 -1.85
C ILE A 58 9.74 2.56 -1.19
N ASN A 59 9.68 3.66 -1.94
CA ASN A 59 9.88 4.98 -1.36
C ASN A 59 8.80 5.32 -0.34
N ALA A 60 7.56 4.92 -0.60
CA ALA A 60 6.47 5.12 0.34
C ALA A 60 6.66 4.33 1.63
N LEU A 61 7.23 3.12 1.55
CA LEU A 61 7.53 2.33 2.74
C LEU A 61 8.44 3.08 3.71
N SER A 62 9.41 3.84 3.18
CA SER A 62 10.28 4.66 4.02
C SER A 62 9.49 5.69 4.81
N ARG A 63 8.48 6.31 4.20
CA ARG A 63 7.64 7.30 4.89
C ARG A 63 6.84 6.66 6.02
N TYR A 64 6.48 5.39 5.87
CA TYR A 64 5.72 4.65 6.88
C TYR A 64 6.64 3.89 7.84
N GLN A 65 7.96 4.06 7.70
CA GLN A 65 8.95 3.42 8.56
C GLN A 65 8.85 1.90 8.53
N VAL A 66 8.58 1.36 7.34
CA VAL A 66 8.49 -0.08 7.10
C VAL A 66 9.71 -0.51 6.29
N ASP A 67 10.38 -1.56 6.75
CA ASP A 67 11.55 -2.09 6.09
C ASP A 67 11.12 -2.92 4.88
N PHE A 68 11.55 -2.52 3.68
CA PHE A 68 11.23 -3.24 2.46
C PHE A 68 11.99 -4.57 2.33
N MET A 69 12.96 -4.81 3.21
CA MET A 69 13.76 -6.03 3.24
C MET A 69 13.28 -7.00 4.33
N GLN A 70 12.00 -7.01 4.61
CA GLN A 70 11.41 -7.87 5.65
C GLN A 70 11.45 -9.35 5.29
N TYR A 71 11.54 -9.67 4.01
CA TYR A 71 11.54 -11.06 3.56
C TYR A 71 12.93 -11.68 3.75
N ASN A 72 12.95 -12.98 4.06
CA ASN A 72 14.19 -13.73 4.01
C ASN A 72 14.58 -13.96 2.54
N ALA A 73 15.76 -14.55 2.31
CA ALA A 73 16.27 -14.74 0.95
C ALA A 73 15.32 -15.58 0.10
N GLU A 74 14.72 -16.61 0.68
CA GLU A 74 13.80 -17.50 -0.03
C GLU A 74 12.52 -16.77 -0.42
N GLU A 75 11.95 -16.02 0.51
CA GLU A 75 10.73 -15.24 0.24
C GLU A 75 10.99 -14.19 -0.83
N LEU A 76 12.13 -13.53 -0.76
CA LEU A 76 12.49 -12.51 -1.74
C LEU A 76 12.65 -13.12 -3.14
N ALA A 77 13.30 -14.27 -3.25
CA ALA A 77 13.47 -14.95 -4.52
C ALA A 77 12.12 -15.35 -5.11
N LYS A 78 11.22 -15.84 -4.26
CA LYS A 78 9.88 -16.23 -4.68
C LYS A 78 9.10 -15.01 -5.19
N GLU A 79 9.21 -13.89 -4.52
CA GLU A 79 8.53 -12.68 -4.94
C GLU A 79 9.08 -12.14 -6.25
N MET A 80 10.38 -12.21 -6.45
CA MET A 80 11.01 -11.77 -7.69
C MET A 80 10.62 -12.61 -8.89
N THR A 81 10.32 -13.89 -8.69
CA THR A 81 9.91 -14.78 -9.78
C THR A 81 8.40 -14.77 -9.99
N ASN A 82 7.64 -14.31 -9.02
CA ASN A 82 6.18 -14.28 -9.08
C ASN A 82 5.72 -12.95 -9.63
N VAL A 83 5.72 -12.82 -10.94
CA VAL A 83 5.37 -11.58 -11.63
C VAL A 83 3.85 -11.52 -11.78
N ASP A 84 3.25 -10.59 -11.10
CA ASP A 84 1.82 -10.33 -11.21
C ASP A 84 1.53 -9.24 -12.22
#